data_b92d7a80beb98251571b9df853b412f3
#
_entry.id   b92d7a80beb98251571b9df853b412f3
#
_cell.length_a   1.000
_cell.length_b   1.000
_cell.length_c   1.000
_cell.angle_alpha   90.00
_cell.angle_beta   90.00
_cell.angle_gamma   90.00
#
_symmetry.space_group_name_H-M   'P 1'
#
loop_
_entity.id
_entity.type
_entity.pdbx_description
1 polymer ?
#
loop_
_entity_poly.entity_id
_entity_poly.type
_entity_poly.pdbx_seq_one_letter_code
_entity_poly.pdbx_strand_id
1 'polypeptide(L)'
;MQKKDMEIEITLLTVTAVSLFTIKLTRKAYRFALSARIGMSAMLVLTAIGHFMFTKGMAMMMPAFIPFKTELVYFTGFVEIAAAIGLQLPKLRVLTGWLLILFFILILPVNIYAAIHHVDMATATFNGDGLDYLWYRVPLQLVFIAWIYFSAIKARDPEAFDIENNPPYAYRKNI
;
A
#
# COMPACT_ATOMS: atom_id res chain seq x y z
N MET A 1 -11.94 7.81 -16.35
CA MET A 1 -10.92 7.83 -15.26
C MET A 1 -11.46 8.72 -14.15
N GLN A 2 -11.91 8.14 -13.05
CA GLN A 2 -12.48 8.91 -11.95
C GLN A 2 -11.37 9.74 -11.30
N LYS A 3 -11.66 11.02 -11.01
CA LYS A 3 -10.75 11.98 -10.35
C LYS A 3 -10.13 11.42 -9.06
N LYS A 4 -10.80 10.48 -8.45
CA LYS A 4 -10.47 9.86 -7.16
C LYS A 4 -9.39 8.77 -7.26
N ASP A 5 -9.30 8.05 -8.36
CA ASP A 5 -8.26 7.04 -8.56
C ASP A 5 -6.88 7.71 -8.66
N MET A 6 -6.85 8.89 -9.26
CA MET A 6 -5.65 9.72 -9.40
C MET A 6 -5.13 10.29 -8.07
N GLU A 7 -5.98 10.47 -7.05
CA GLU A 7 -5.57 10.96 -5.73
C GLU A 7 -4.64 9.99 -5.00
N ILE A 8 -4.89 8.69 -5.15
CA ILE A 8 -4.10 7.62 -4.52
C ILE A 8 -2.66 7.62 -5.04
N GLU A 9 -2.49 7.74 -6.35
CA GLU A 9 -1.18 7.75 -7.00
C GLU A 9 -0.42 9.03 -6.76
N ILE A 10 -1.13 10.17 -6.83
CA ILE A 10 -0.56 11.47 -6.49
C ILE A 10 -0.04 11.45 -5.06
N THR A 11 -0.78 10.87 -4.13
CA THR A 11 -0.36 10.72 -2.74
C THR A 11 0.90 9.87 -2.63
N LEU A 12 0.94 8.69 -3.28
CA LEU A 12 2.12 7.83 -3.28
C LEU A 12 3.37 8.56 -3.78
N LEU A 13 3.27 9.19 -4.94
CA LEU A 13 4.40 9.87 -5.58
C LEU A 13 4.83 11.13 -4.82
N THR A 14 3.87 11.96 -4.41
CA THR A 14 4.14 13.22 -3.71
C THR A 14 4.78 12.97 -2.34
N VAL A 15 4.20 12.07 -1.54
CA VAL A 15 4.75 11.74 -0.22
C VAL A 15 6.13 11.09 -0.34
N THR A 16 6.35 10.25 -1.35
CA THR A 16 7.67 9.67 -1.62
C THR A 16 8.69 10.76 -1.96
N ALA A 17 8.35 11.68 -2.85
CA ALA A 17 9.25 12.77 -3.27
C ALA A 17 9.57 13.73 -2.11
N VAL A 18 8.55 14.14 -1.34
CA VAL A 18 8.72 15.00 -0.15
C VAL A 18 9.58 14.31 0.90
N SER A 19 9.30 13.03 1.18
CA SER A 19 10.10 12.24 2.12
C SER A 19 11.56 12.10 1.66
N LEU A 20 11.79 11.83 0.38
CA LEU A 20 13.14 11.73 -0.18
C LEU A 20 13.92 13.05 -0.05
N PHE A 21 13.27 14.17 -0.35
CA PHE A 21 13.85 15.50 -0.23
C PHE A 21 14.19 15.84 1.24
N THR A 22 13.26 15.59 2.16
CA THR A 22 13.45 15.84 3.60
C THR A 22 14.58 14.99 4.17
N ILE A 23 14.63 13.69 3.83
CA ILE A 23 15.69 12.79 4.30
C ILE A 23 17.05 13.21 3.73
N LYS A 24 17.12 13.63 2.45
CA LYS A 24 18.35 14.17 1.87
C LYS A 24 18.85 15.41 2.62
N LEU A 25 17.96 16.34 2.96
CA LEU A 25 18.33 17.56 3.68
C LEU A 25 18.84 17.28 5.10
N THR A 26 18.18 16.34 5.81
CA THR A 26 18.49 16.07 7.23
C THR A 26 19.64 15.11 7.42
N ARG A 27 19.74 14.06 6.59
CA ARG A 27 20.74 12.99 6.74
C ARG A 27 21.84 13.01 5.68
N LYS A 28 21.84 14.00 4.76
CA LYS A 28 22.77 14.14 3.62
C LYS A 28 22.92 12.88 2.76
N ALA A 29 21.96 11.97 2.81
CA ALA A 29 21.95 10.70 2.07
C ALA A 29 20.59 10.44 1.44
N TYR A 30 20.58 9.84 0.25
CA TYR A 30 19.36 9.40 -0.41
C TYR A 30 18.95 8.03 0.13
N ARG A 31 17.78 7.95 0.78
CA ARG A 31 17.19 6.69 1.27
C ARG A 31 15.93 6.36 0.47
N PHE A 32 16.10 5.99 -0.79
CA PHE A 32 14.98 5.72 -1.71
C PHE A 32 14.00 4.69 -1.16
N ALA A 33 14.49 3.57 -0.64
CA ALA A 33 13.66 2.50 -0.11
C ALA A 33 12.80 2.96 1.08
N LEU A 34 13.37 3.74 2.00
CA LEU A 34 12.64 4.30 3.13
C LEU A 34 11.57 5.29 2.66
N SER A 35 11.93 6.22 1.77
CA SER A 35 10.99 7.19 1.21
C SER A 35 9.84 6.53 0.46
N ALA A 36 10.15 5.47 -0.31
CA ALA A 36 9.16 4.69 -1.02
C ALA A 36 8.19 3.95 -0.08
N ARG A 37 8.69 3.43 1.06
CA ARG A 37 7.86 2.82 2.10
C ARG A 37 6.95 3.85 2.80
N ILE A 38 7.47 5.04 3.09
CA ILE A 38 6.69 6.14 3.67
C ILE A 38 5.55 6.54 2.72
N GLY A 39 5.84 6.69 1.43
CA GLY A 39 4.82 6.96 0.42
C GLY A 39 3.76 5.86 0.34
N MET A 40 4.18 4.59 0.33
CA MET A 40 3.25 3.46 0.34
C MET A 40 2.39 3.43 1.60
N SER A 41 2.96 3.70 2.78
CA SER A 41 2.19 3.76 4.03
C SER A 41 1.17 4.89 4.01
N ALA A 42 1.52 6.07 3.50
CA ALA A 42 0.57 7.18 3.35
C ALA A 42 -0.59 6.83 2.40
N MET A 43 -0.27 6.18 1.28
CA MET A 43 -1.28 5.68 0.35
C MET A 43 -2.22 4.67 1.02
N LEU A 44 -1.67 3.68 1.74
CA LEU A 44 -2.48 2.67 2.45
C LEU A 44 -3.39 3.29 3.51
N VAL A 45 -2.95 4.32 4.23
CA VAL A 45 -3.81 5.06 5.17
C VAL A 45 -4.94 5.77 4.43
N LEU A 46 -4.65 6.40 3.29
CA LEU A 46 -5.68 7.06 2.48
C LEU A 46 -6.70 6.05 1.94
N THR A 47 -6.26 4.90 1.43
CA THR A 47 -7.16 3.84 0.95
C THR A 47 -7.97 3.24 2.09
N ALA A 48 -7.38 3.04 3.26
CA ALA A 48 -8.09 2.60 4.46
C ALA A 48 -9.22 3.56 4.85
N ILE A 49 -8.97 4.88 4.83
CA ILE A 49 -10.03 5.88 5.02
C ILE A 49 -11.16 5.69 3.99
N GLY A 50 -10.80 5.40 2.73
CA GLY A 50 -11.75 5.09 1.67
C GLY A 50 -12.67 3.91 2.02
N HIS A 51 -12.18 2.87 2.69
CA HIS A 51 -12.98 1.71 3.13
C HIS A 51 -14.09 2.13 4.09
N PHE A 52 -13.82 3.08 4.98
CA PHE A 52 -14.83 3.59 5.92
C PHE A 52 -15.79 4.58 5.26
N MET A 53 -15.33 5.36 4.27
CA MET A 53 -16.17 6.35 3.58
C MET A 53 -17.08 5.74 2.50
N PHE A 54 -16.58 4.71 1.78
CA PHE A 54 -17.26 4.10 0.62
C PHE A 54 -17.65 2.64 0.85
N THR A 55 -17.88 2.26 2.09
CA THR A 55 -18.18 0.89 2.52
C THR A 55 -19.28 0.24 1.69
N LYS A 56 -20.38 0.97 1.41
CA LYS A 56 -21.50 0.47 0.61
C LYS A 56 -21.08 0.14 -0.82
N GLY A 57 -20.38 1.06 -1.49
CA GLY A 57 -19.90 0.85 -2.86
C GLY A 57 -18.90 -0.28 -2.94
N MET A 58 -17.94 -0.37 -2.00
CA MET A 58 -16.98 -1.47 -1.93
C MET A 58 -17.65 -2.83 -1.66
N ALA A 59 -18.70 -2.88 -0.82
CA ALA A 59 -19.47 -4.08 -0.60
C ALA A 59 -20.20 -4.56 -1.87
N MET A 60 -20.63 -3.64 -2.73
CA MET A 60 -21.23 -3.96 -4.04
C MET A 60 -20.23 -4.54 -5.04
N MET A 61 -18.92 -4.27 -4.87
CA MET A 61 -17.86 -4.84 -5.71
C MET A 61 -17.66 -6.35 -5.50
N MET A 62 -18.21 -6.91 -4.42
CA MET A 62 -18.06 -8.33 -4.10
C MET A 62 -19.21 -9.18 -4.63
N PRO A 63 -18.94 -10.40 -5.16
CA PRO A 63 -19.97 -11.34 -5.60
C PRO A 63 -21.02 -11.65 -4.52
N ALA A 64 -22.24 -12.01 -4.95
CA ALA A 64 -23.37 -12.25 -4.05
C ALA A 64 -23.13 -13.38 -3.03
N PHE A 65 -22.31 -14.39 -3.38
CA PHE A 65 -22.04 -15.54 -2.52
C PHE A 65 -21.10 -15.21 -1.35
N ILE A 66 -20.44 -14.05 -1.34
CA ILE A 66 -19.58 -13.64 -0.22
C ILE A 66 -20.46 -13.12 0.92
N PRO A 67 -20.43 -13.76 2.11
CA PRO A 67 -21.17 -13.27 3.27
C PRO A 67 -20.43 -12.10 3.94
N PHE A 68 -21.11 -11.35 4.80
CA PHE A 68 -20.54 -10.30 5.65
C PHE A 68 -19.69 -9.28 4.88
N LYS A 69 -20.18 -8.82 3.71
CA LYS A 69 -19.44 -7.92 2.82
C LYS A 69 -19.01 -6.61 3.50
N THR A 70 -19.89 -6.02 4.29
CA THR A 70 -19.63 -4.77 5.01
C THR A 70 -18.51 -4.94 6.03
N GLU A 71 -18.56 -6.01 6.80
CA GLU A 71 -17.54 -6.37 7.80
C GLU A 71 -16.20 -6.67 7.14
N LEU A 72 -16.25 -7.32 5.97
CA LEU A 72 -15.04 -7.60 5.19
C LEU A 72 -14.38 -6.32 4.68
N VAL A 73 -15.16 -5.33 4.26
CA VAL A 73 -14.66 -4.01 3.84
C VAL A 73 -13.99 -3.32 5.03
N TYR A 74 -14.59 -3.31 6.20
CA TYR A 74 -13.96 -2.73 7.40
C TYR A 74 -12.69 -3.48 7.78
N PHE A 75 -12.74 -4.82 7.76
CA PHE A 75 -11.57 -5.65 8.06
C PHE A 75 -10.39 -5.33 7.13
N THR A 76 -10.63 -5.21 5.82
CA THR A 76 -9.57 -4.86 4.86
C THR A 76 -9.02 -3.46 5.11
N GLY A 77 -9.84 -2.49 5.50
CA GLY A 77 -9.36 -1.17 5.92
C GLY A 77 -8.42 -1.23 7.14
N PHE A 78 -8.75 -2.05 8.16
CA PHE A 78 -7.85 -2.26 9.29
C PHE A 78 -6.55 -2.99 8.89
N VAL A 79 -6.62 -3.95 7.98
CA VAL A 79 -5.44 -4.63 7.42
C VAL A 79 -4.51 -3.63 6.73
N GLU A 80 -5.05 -2.68 5.97
CA GLU A 80 -4.25 -1.63 5.32
C GLU A 80 -3.55 -0.71 6.33
N ILE A 81 -4.24 -0.31 7.41
CA ILE A 81 -3.63 0.48 8.49
C ILE A 81 -2.50 -0.32 9.18
N ALA A 82 -2.75 -1.59 9.51
CA ALA A 82 -1.75 -2.46 10.11
C ALA A 82 -0.53 -2.65 9.18
N ALA A 83 -0.77 -2.78 7.88
CA ALA A 83 0.28 -2.89 6.88
C ALA A 83 1.07 -1.58 6.73
N ALA A 84 0.42 -0.42 6.78
CA ALA A 84 1.10 0.88 6.78
C ALA A 84 2.10 1.01 7.94
N ILE A 85 1.73 0.54 9.12
CA ILE A 85 2.61 0.49 10.30
C ILE A 85 3.70 -0.58 10.13
N GLY A 86 3.33 -1.78 9.71
CA GLY A 86 4.23 -2.93 9.55
C GLY A 86 5.37 -2.67 8.55
N LEU A 87 5.11 -1.89 7.48
CA LEU A 87 6.13 -1.48 6.51
C LEU A 87 7.23 -0.60 7.13
N GLN A 88 6.93 0.15 8.20
CA GLN A 88 7.89 1.02 8.87
C GLN A 88 8.69 0.29 9.95
N LEU A 89 8.22 -0.86 10.42
CA LEU A 89 8.87 -1.65 11.46
C LEU A 89 9.92 -2.58 10.82
N PRO A 90 11.24 -2.42 11.10
CA PRO A 90 12.30 -3.21 10.45
C PRO A 90 12.10 -4.72 10.56
N LYS A 91 11.60 -5.21 11.71
CA LYS A 91 11.36 -6.64 11.98
C LYS A 91 10.17 -7.22 11.20
N LEU A 92 9.16 -6.41 10.90
CA LEU A 92 7.93 -6.84 10.23
C LEU A 92 7.90 -6.49 8.75
N ARG A 93 8.77 -5.62 8.29
CA ARG A 93 8.78 -5.05 6.94
C ARG A 93 8.68 -6.07 5.83
N VAL A 94 9.52 -7.10 5.85
CA VAL A 94 9.56 -8.13 4.80
C VAL A 94 8.30 -8.97 4.82
N LEU A 95 7.86 -9.39 6.02
CA LEU A 95 6.61 -10.14 6.18
C LEU A 95 5.41 -9.31 5.69
N THR A 96 5.31 -8.06 6.13
CA THR A 96 4.25 -7.13 5.68
C THR A 96 4.28 -6.92 4.17
N GLY A 97 5.47 -6.82 3.57
CA GLY A 97 5.63 -6.71 2.13
C GLY A 97 5.03 -7.90 1.38
N TRP A 98 5.32 -9.12 1.81
CA TRP A 98 4.74 -10.33 1.21
C TRP A 98 3.23 -10.44 1.42
N LEU A 99 2.73 -10.10 2.61
CA LEU A 99 1.30 -10.09 2.91
C LEU A 99 0.56 -9.05 2.06
N LEU A 100 1.14 -7.88 1.82
CA LEU A 100 0.56 -6.86 0.93
C LEU A 100 0.54 -7.30 -0.53
N ILE A 101 1.58 -7.96 -1.01
CA ILE A 101 1.57 -8.53 -2.37
C ILE A 101 0.43 -9.55 -2.50
N LEU A 102 0.31 -10.46 -1.53
CA LEU A 102 -0.81 -11.41 -1.48
C LEU A 102 -2.16 -10.70 -1.44
N PHE A 103 -2.30 -9.67 -0.61
CA PHE A 103 -3.52 -8.87 -0.49
C PHE A 103 -3.91 -8.21 -1.82
N PHE A 104 -2.96 -7.62 -2.54
CA PHE A 104 -3.23 -7.05 -3.86
C PHE A 104 -3.65 -8.12 -4.88
N ILE A 105 -3.02 -9.29 -4.86
CA ILE A 105 -3.43 -10.41 -5.72
C ILE A 105 -4.87 -10.84 -5.41
N LEU A 106 -5.23 -10.96 -4.12
CA LEU A 106 -6.56 -11.40 -3.70
C LEU A 106 -7.67 -10.37 -3.99
N ILE A 107 -7.33 -9.08 -4.06
CA ILE A 107 -8.30 -8.01 -4.38
C ILE A 107 -8.60 -7.92 -5.89
N LEU A 108 -7.72 -8.48 -6.75
CA LEU A 108 -7.89 -8.41 -8.20
C LEU A 108 -9.20 -9.04 -8.69
N PRO A 109 -9.62 -10.24 -8.25
CA PRO A 109 -10.93 -10.80 -8.61
C PRO A 109 -12.11 -9.89 -8.25
N VAL A 110 -12.03 -9.18 -7.12
CA VAL A 110 -13.07 -8.23 -6.69
C VAL A 110 -13.15 -7.03 -7.64
N ASN A 111 -12.00 -6.50 -8.06
CA ASN A 111 -11.95 -5.42 -9.06
C ASN A 111 -12.49 -5.87 -10.43
N ILE A 112 -12.18 -7.11 -10.85
CA ILE A 112 -12.71 -7.68 -12.09
C ILE A 112 -14.24 -7.83 -12.01
N TYR A 113 -14.75 -8.36 -10.91
CA TYR A 113 -16.19 -8.49 -10.70
C TYR A 113 -16.90 -7.13 -10.74
N ALA A 114 -16.33 -6.12 -10.05
CA ALA A 114 -16.86 -4.77 -10.05
C ALA A 114 -16.90 -4.16 -11.47
N ALA A 115 -15.86 -4.36 -12.27
CA ALA A 115 -15.79 -3.90 -13.65
C ALA A 115 -16.86 -4.57 -14.53
N ILE A 116 -17.02 -5.89 -14.44
CA ILE A 116 -18.03 -6.64 -15.21
C ILE A 116 -19.45 -6.15 -14.87
N HIS A 117 -19.72 -5.77 -13.62
CA HIS A 117 -21.03 -5.32 -13.16
C HIS A 117 -21.18 -3.80 -13.16
N HIS A 118 -20.26 -3.05 -13.76
CA HIS A 118 -20.29 -1.59 -13.82
C HIS A 118 -20.47 -0.91 -12.45
N VAL A 119 -19.87 -1.47 -11.39
CA VAL A 119 -20.00 -0.91 -10.04
C VAL A 119 -19.19 0.39 -9.92
N ASP A 120 -19.87 1.49 -9.58
CA ASP A 120 -19.23 2.72 -9.12
C ASP A 120 -19.14 2.70 -7.59
N MET A 121 -17.91 2.57 -7.10
CA MET A 121 -17.63 2.50 -5.68
C MET A 121 -18.01 3.80 -4.95
N ALA A 122 -17.82 4.97 -5.58
CA ALA A 122 -18.01 6.26 -4.95
C ALA A 122 -19.49 6.61 -4.74
N THR A 123 -20.32 6.30 -5.73
CA THR A 123 -21.76 6.58 -5.71
C THR A 123 -22.61 5.40 -5.24
N ALA A 124 -22.01 4.21 -5.07
CA ALA A 124 -22.68 2.95 -4.78
C ALA A 124 -23.80 2.66 -5.79
N THR A 125 -23.51 2.77 -7.08
CA THR A 125 -24.41 2.52 -8.22
C THR A 125 -23.77 1.56 -9.23
N PHE A 126 -24.55 1.14 -10.23
CA PHE A 126 -24.08 0.31 -11.35
C PHE A 126 -23.80 1.13 -12.63
N ASN A 127 -23.30 2.35 -12.49
CA ASN A 127 -22.99 3.28 -13.58
C ASN A 127 -21.47 3.52 -13.72
N GLY A 128 -20.63 2.57 -13.26
CA GLY A 128 -19.18 2.66 -13.37
C GLY A 128 -18.65 2.42 -14.78
N ASP A 129 -17.36 2.71 -14.99
CA ASP A 129 -16.68 2.68 -16.29
C ASP A 129 -16.57 1.26 -16.92
N GLY A 130 -17.02 0.22 -16.24
CA GLY A 130 -17.01 -1.14 -16.73
C GLY A 130 -15.60 -1.69 -16.94
N LEU A 131 -15.38 -2.43 -18.05
CA LEU A 131 -14.09 -3.07 -18.35
C LEU A 131 -12.97 -2.05 -18.62
N ASP A 132 -13.30 -0.82 -19.03
CA ASP A 132 -12.30 0.24 -19.25
C ASP A 132 -11.54 0.59 -17.96
N TYR A 133 -12.20 0.43 -16.80
CA TYR A 133 -11.58 0.56 -15.50
C TYR A 133 -10.38 -0.39 -15.31
N LEU A 134 -10.42 -1.63 -15.84
CA LEU A 134 -9.36 -2.62 -15.69
C LEU A 134 -8.08 -2.25 -16.44
N TRP A 135 -8.19 -1.57 -17.59
CA TRP A 135 -7.01 -1.11 -18.34
C TRP A 135 -6.10 -0.19 -17.53
N TYR A 136 -6.68 0.49 -16.58
CA TYR A 136 -5.94 1.34 -15.65
C TYR A 136 -5.61 0.61 -14.36
N ARG A 137 -6.58 -0.07 -13.75
CA ARG A 137 -6.45 -0.70 -12.43
C ARG A 137 -5.43 -1.83 -12.40
N VAL A 138 -5.38 -2.68 -13.42
CA VAL A 138 -4.46 -3.83 -13.45
C VAL A 138 -3.00 -3.39 -13.58
N PRO A 139 -2.61 -2.51 -14.53
CA PRO A 139 -1.25 -1.99 -14.57
C PRO A 139 -0.82 -1.29 -13.27
N LEU A 140 -1.71 -0.49 -12.67
CA LEU A 140 -1.46 0.18 -11.42
C LEU A 140 -1.17 -0.80 -10.29
N GLN A 141 -1.93 -1.87 -10.20
CA GLN A 141 -1.73 -2.91 -9.20
C GLN A 141 -0.37 -3.60 -9.36
N LEU A 142 0.07 -3.84 -10.59
CA LEU A 142 1.42 -4.36 -10.87
C LEU A 142 2.51 -3.37 -10.42
N VAL A 143 2.29 -2.07 -10.63
CA VAL A 143 3.19 -1.03 -10.12
C VAL A 143 3.28 -1.07 -8.58
N PHE A 144 2.16 -1.19 -7.87
CA PHE A 144 2.16 -1.29 -6.41
C PHE A 144 2.88 -2.55 -5.91
N ILE A 145 2.67 -3.69 -6.55
CA ILE A 145 3.37 -4.94 -6.23
C ILE A 145 4.89 -4.76 -6.42
N ALA A 146 5.32 -4.22 -7.57
CA ALA A 146 6.73 -3.95 -7.83
C ALA A 146 7.30 -2.94 -6.84
N TRP A 147 6.56 -1.88 -6.51
CA TRP A 147 6.95 -0.87 -5.53
C TRP A 147 7.24 -1.47 -4.15
N ILE A 148 6.34 -2.33 -3.66
CA ILE A 148 6.52 -3.04 -2.38
C ILE A 148 7.70 -4.00 -2.46
N TYR A 149 7.82 -4.77 -3.53
CA TYR A 149 8.91 -5.71 -3.70
C TYR A 149 10.27 -5.02 -3.61
N PHE A 150 10.47 -3.93 -4.37
CA PHE A 150 11.75 -3.23 -4.38
C PHE A 150 12.00 -2.42 -3.10
N SER A 151 10.99 -1.83 -2.48
CA SER A 151 11.15 -0.95 -1.32
C SER A 151 11.15 -1.66 0.02
N ALA A 152 10.40 -2.76 0.17
CA ALA A 152 10.23 -3.45 1.44
C ALA A 152 10.96 -4.80 1.51
N ILE A 153 11.02 -5.55 0.41
CA ILE A 153 11.55 -6.92 0.41
C ILE A 153 13.01 -6.92 -0.05
N LYS A 154 13.29 -6.38 -1.25
CA LYS A 154 14.63 -6.43 -1.85
C LYS A 154 15.58 -5.40 -1.24
N ALA A 155 15.09 -4.27 -0.75
CA ALA A 155 15.92 -3.23 -0.19
C ALA A 155 16.64 -3.69 1.09
N ARG A 156 17.96 -3.60 1.08
CA ARG A 156 18.79 -3.73 2.30
C ARG A 156 18.78 -2.40 3.03
N ASP A 157 18.51 -2.39 4.33
CA ASP A 157 18.68 -1.20 5.16
C ASP A 157 20.14 -1.08 5.57
N PRO A 158 20.82 0.01 5.20
CA PRO A 158 22.22 0.23 5.61
C PRO A 158 22.40 0.18 7.13
N GLU A 159 21.45 0.69 7.90
CA GLU A 159 21.50 0.68 9.36
C GLU A 159 21.40 -0.73 9.97
N ALA A 160 20.64 -1.63 9.38
CA ALA A 160 20.57 -3.02 9.84
C ALA A 160 21.88 -3.74 9.57
N PHE A 161 22.55 -3.44 8.45
CA PHE A 161 23.84 -3.97 8.10
C PHE A 161 24.96 -3.46 9.04
N ASP A 162 24.91 -2.17 9.40
CA ASP A 162 25.91 -1.56 10.31
C ASP A 162 25.76 -2.11 11.74
N ILE A 163 24.54 -2.33 12.23
CA ILE A 163 24.29 -2.92 13.56
C ILE A 163 24.73 -4.39 13.61
N GLU A 164 24.54 -5.14 12.54
CA GLU A 164 24.92 -6.54 12.44
C GLU A 164 26.46 -6.69 12.39
N ASN A 165 27.18 -5.82 11.67
CA ASN A 165 28.63 -5.89 11.49
C ASN A 165 29.43 -5.06 12.51
N ASN A 166 28.83 -4.03 13.14
CA ASN A 166 29.40 -3.20 14.18
C ASN A 166 28.41 -3.00 15.34
N PRO A 167 28.16 -4.01 16.16
CA PRO A 167 27.25 -3.87 17.29
C PRO A 167 27.77 -2.81 18.27
N PRO A 168 26.89 -1.91 18.77
CA PRO A 168 27.29 -0.79 19.64
C PRO A 168 27.99 -1.21 20.96
N TYR A 169 28.03 -2.49 21.28
CA TYR A 169 28.69 -3.05 22.45
C TYR A 169 30.13 -3.51 22.19
N ALA A 170 30.59 -3.53 20.94
CA ALA A 170 31.96 -3.94 20.61
C ALA A 170 33.01 -2.94 21.16
N TYR A 171 32.61 -1.68 21.38
CA TYR A 171 33.49 -0.63 21.96
C TYR A 171 33.68 -0.74 23.48
N ARG A 172 32.96 -1.61 24.21
CA ARG A 172 33.07 -1.72 25.68
C ARG A 172 34.05 -2.77 26.20
N LYS A 173 34.74 -3.48 25.31
CA LYS A 173 35.69 -4.54 25.73
C LYS A 173 37.15 -4.11 25.82
N ASN A 174 37.49 -2.84 25.57
CA ASN A 174 38.88 -2.34 25.60
C ASN A 174 39.08 -1.17 26.60
N ILE A 175 38.39 -1.18 27.73
CA ILE A 175 38.72 -0.31 28.87
C ILE A 175 38.91 -1.17 30.10
#